data_48f3a3fec1e926ae53b1ce5c567df3d7
#
_entry.id   48f3a3fec1e926ae53b1ce5c567df3d7
#
_cell.length_a   1.000
_cell.length_b   1.000
_cell.length_c   1.000
_cell.angle_alpha   90.00
_cell.angle_beta   90.00
_cell.angle_gamma   90.00
#
_symmetry.space_group_name_H-M   'P 1'
#
loop_
_entity.id
_entity.type
_entity.pdbx_description
1 polymer ?
#
loop_
_entity_poly.entity_id
_entity_poly.type
_entity_poly.pdbx_seq_one_letter_code
_entity_poly.pdbx_strand_id
1 'polypeptide(L)'
;MGNGKWIWYGAGLGSEPEYVLFRKEIVLESVPESLLLSISADSRYILWINGKRVSRGPVRAGGAVRYIDTVDAAPFLHTGVTVVAADVIHYVGDAQTAARFSAGPCSILATGQGGLLLYGDPRFDTDEGYDCLALEGYRFLPARIAGYLGFFEEMDGS
;
A
#
# COMPACT_ATOMS: atom_id res chain seq x y z
N MET A 1 -3.90 14.36 14.65
CA MET A 1 -2.99 13.78 13.63
C MET A 1 -3.01 12.28 13.84
N GLY A 2 -3.20 11.51 12.79
CA GLY A 2 -3.18 10.06 12.86
C GLY A 2 -1.79 9.53 13.27
N ASN A 3 -1.77 8.39 13.92
CA ASN A 3 -0.56 7.73 14.44
C ASN A 3 -0.15 6.52 13.59
N GLY A 4 -0.58 6.45 12.33
CA GLY A 4 -0.22 5.35 11.44
C GLY A 4 1.28 5.14 11.37
N LYS A 5 1.69 3.89 11.40
CA LYS A 5 3.07 3.46 11.25
C LYS A 5 3.26 2.77 9.90
N TRP A 6 4.44 2.86 9.34
CA TRP A 6 4.80 2.04 8.20
C TRP A 6 4.80 0.58 8.63
N ILE A 7 4.06 -0.25 7.90
CA ILE A 7 3.96 -1.68 8.17
C ILE A 7 4.37 -2.50 6.94
N TRP A 8 4.91 -3.69 7.19
CA TRP A 8 5.28 -4.64 6.17
C TRP A 8 5.15 -6.07 6.67
N TYR A 9 5.28 -7.02 5.75
CA TYR A 9 5.36 -8.44 6.03
C TYR A 9 6.75 -8.82 6.57
N GLY A 10 6.82 -9.58 7.66
CA GLY A 10 8.08 -10.05 8.24
C GLY A 10 8.97 -8.95 8.83
N ALA A 11 10.27 -9.15 8.77
CA ALA A 11 11.27 -8.29 9.42
C ALA A 11 11.65 -7.03 8.62
N GLY A 12 11.04 -6.80 7.47
CA GLY A 12 11.32 -5.68 6.59
C GLY A 12 11.23 -6.08 5.11
N LEU A 13 11.53 -5.13 4.25
CA LEU A 13 11.48 -5.34 2.80
C LEU A 13 12.56 -6.29 2.34
N GLY A 14 12.20 -7.20 1.45
CA GLY A 14 13.12 -8.11 0.79
C GLY A 14 14.03 -7.43 -0.23
N SER A 15 14.95 -8.20 -0.77
CA SER A 15 15.83 -7.79 -1.88
C SER A 15 15.22 -8.04 -3.27
N GLU A 16 14.06 -8.65 -3.30
CA GLU A 16 13.31 -8.98 -4.51
C GLU A 16 11.98 -8.23 -4.52
N PRO A 17 11.36 -8.01 -5.67
CA PRO A 17 10.02 -7.45 -5.74
C PRO A 17 9.01 -8.32 -4.98
N GLU A 18 8.18 -7.68 -4.19
CA GLU A 18 7.19 -8.36 -3.33
C GLU A 18 5.80 -7.77 -3.56
N TYR A 19 4.81 -8.64 -3.47
CA TYR A 19 3.40 -8.28 -3.47
C TYR A 19 2.79 -8.74 -2.15
N VAL A 20 2.28 -7.79 -1.37
CA VAL A 20 1.74 -8.05 -0.04
C VAL A 20 0.32 -7.52 0.08
N LEU A 21 -0.56 -8.37 0.57
CA LEU A 21 -1.92 -8.02 0.93
C LEU A 21 -1.97 -7.64 2.41
N PHE A 22 -2.64 -6.54 2.71
CA PHE A 22 -2.93 -6.08 4.07
C PHE A 22 -4.43 -6.08 4.29
N ARG A 23 -4.87 -6.46 5.49
CA ARG A 23 -6.28 -6.50 5.85
C ARG A 23 -6.48 -6.19 7.32
N LYS A 24 -7.52 -5.41 7.62
CA LYS A 24 -8.00 -5.14 8.99
C LYS A 24 -9.52 -5.13 8.99
N GLU A 25 -10.12 -5.75 10.00
CA GLU A 25 -11.54 -5.61 10.31
C GLU A 25 -11.72 -4.60 11.43
N ILE A 26 -12.68 -3.71 11.25
CA ILE A 26 -13.08 -2.73 12.25
C ILE A 26 -14.60 -2.75 12.40
N VAL A 27 -15.08 -2.40 13.58
CA VAL A 27 -16.52 -2.28 13.83
C VAL A 27 -16.86 -0.81 13.97
N LEU A 28 -17.81 -0.36 13.15
CA LEU A 28 -18.32 1.01 13.19
C LEU A 28 -19.74 1.03 13.80
N GLU A 29 -19.91 1.80 14.86
CA GLU A 29 -21.22 2.03 15.47
C GLU A 29 -22.06 3.00 14.62
N SER A 30 -21.40 3.92 13.94
CA SER A 30 -22.02 4.89 13.05
C SER A 30 -21.06 5.27 11.92
N VAL A 31 -21.59 5.74 10.80
CA VAL A 31 -20.82 6.25 9.67
C VAL A 31 -20.73 7.76 9.79
N PRO A 32 -19.53 8.35 9.81
CA PRO A 32 -19.39 9.82 9.79
C PRO A 32 -19.78 10.38 8.42
N GLU A 33 -20.15 11.65 8.39
CA GLU A 33 -20.47 12.37 7.14
C GLU A 33 -19.25 12.44 6.20
N SER A 34 -18.06 12.58 6.77
CA SER A 34 -16.77 12.55 6.05
C SER A 34 -15.71 11.89 6.93
N LEU A 35 -14.83 11.12 6.32
CA LEU A 35 -13.69 10.49 6.97
C LEU A 35 -12.47 10.55 6.05
N LEU A 36 -11.61 11.54 6.28
CA LEU A 36 -10.41 11.71 5.49
C LEU A 36 -9.29 10.78 5.98
N LEU A 37 -8.87 9.88 5.12
CA LEU A 37 -7.72 8.99 5.33
C LEU A 37 -6.59 9.41 4.41
N SER A 38 -5.38 9.39 4.95
CA SER A 38 -4.14 9.63 4.20
C SER A 38 -3.41 8.32 4.02
N ILE A 39 -3.00 8.03 2.79
CA ILE A 39 -2.35 6.76 2.43
C ILE A 39 -1.13 6.98 1.56
N SER A 40 -0.12 6.19 1.79
CA SER A 40 1.05 6.06 0.93
C SER A 40 1.58 4.63 0.96
N ALA A 41 2.35 4.26 -0.03
CA ALA A 41 3.06 2.99 -0.04
C ALA A 41 4.38 3.11 -0.80
N ASP A 42 5.24 2.18 -0.55
CA ASP A 42 6.44 1.96 -1.35
C ASP A 42 6.38 0.56 -1.94
N SER A 43 6.04 0.39 -3.21
CA SER A 43 6.10 1.42 -4.28
C SER A 43 4.72 1.87 -4.73
N ARG A 44 3.72 0.97 -4.70
CA ARG A 44 2.35 1.24 -5.12
C ARG A 44 1.36 0.54 -4.22
N TYR A 45 0.16 1.10 -4.13
CA TYR A 45 -0.97 0.49 -3.43
C TYR A 45 -2.25 0.52 -4.27
N ILE A 46 -3.16 -0.38 -3.94
CA ILE A 46 -4.59 -0.26 -4.22
C ILE A 46 -5.31 -0.37 -2.87
N LEU A 47 -6.10 0.63 -2.50
CA LEU A 47 -6.90 0.63 -1.28
C LEU A 47 -8.31 0.17 -1.58
N TRP A 48 -8.79 -0.76 -0.77
CA TRP A 48 -10.14 -1.30 -0.81
C TRP A 48 -10.84 -1.08 0.53
N ILE A 49 -12.11 -0.74 0.50
CA ILE A 49 -12.98 -0.72 1.68
C ILE A 49 -14.27 -1.47 1.30
N ASN A 50 -14.62 -2.48 2.09
CA ASN A 50 -15.80 -3.31 1.87
C ASN A 50 -15.91 -3.86 0.44
N GLY A 51 -14.77 -4.30 -0.11
CA GLY A 51 -14.68 -4.86 -1.46
C GLY A 51 -14.76 -3.84 -2.60
N LYS A 52 -14.88 -2.56 -2.30
CA LYS A 52 -14.87 -1.48 -3.29
C LYS A 52 -13.51 -0.81 -3.34
N ARG A 53 -12.98 -0.62 -4.55
CA ARG A 53 -11.74 0.11 -4.73
C ARG A 53 -11.96 1.60 -4.44
N VAL A 54 -11.20 2.12 -3.47
CA VAL A 54 -11.27 3.52 -3.01
C VAL A 54 -10.24 4.37 -3.73
N SER A 55 -9.01 3.89 -3.80
CA SER A 55 -7.89 4.65 -4.36
C SER A 55 -6.79 3.71 -4.87
N ARG A 56 -5.91 4.26 -5.66
CA ARG A 56 -4.64 3.64 -6.04
C ARG A 56 -3.56 4.71 -6.15
N GLY A 57 -2.36 4.38 -5.74
CA GLY A 57 -1.23 5.30 -5.75
C GLY A 57 0.03 4.67 -5.19
N PRO A 58 0.91 5.46 -4.63
CA PRO A 58 0.95 6.91 -4.80
C PRO A 58 1.38 7.30 -6.21
N VAL A 59 1.26 8.60 -6.53
CA VAL A 59 1.85 9.16 -7.74
C VAL A 59 3.35 8.95 -7.70
N ARG A 60 3.92 8.69 -8.88
CA ARG A 60 5.36 8.51 -9.05
C ARG A 60 6.12 9.73 -8.51
N ALA A 61 7.11 9.47 -7.65
CA ALA A 61 8.02 10.46 -7.13
C ALA A 61 9.47 10.13 -7.50
N GLY A 62 10.31 11.12 -7.54
CA GLY A 62 11.75 10.97 -7.73
C GLY A 62 12.50 11.36 -6.46
N GLY A 63 13.58 10.63 -6.16
CA GLY A 63 14.46 10.96 -5.04
C GLY A 63 13.81 10.82 -3.66
N ALA A 64 13.98 11.85 -2.82
CA ALA A 64 13.51 11.85 -1.43
C ALA A 64 12.05 12.32 -1.25
N VAL A 65 11.34 12.60 -2.35
CA VAL A 65 9.95 13.09 -2.28
C VAL A 65 9.00 11.91 -2.18
N ARG A 66 8.02 12.03 -1.29
CA ARG A 66 6.90 11.09 -1.16
C ARG A 66 5.59 11.82 -1.36
N TYR A 67 4.71 11.18 -2.07
CA TYR A 67 3.34 11.63 -2.15
C TYR A 67 2.47 10.81 -1.18
N ILE A 68 1.59 11.52 -0.52
CA ILE A 68 0.55 10.96 0.34
C ILE A 68 -0.76 11.36 -0.29
N ASP A 69 -1.55 10.36 -0.64
CA ASP A 69 -2.89 10.60 -1.18
C ASP A 69 -3.86 10.76 -0.01
N THR A 70 -4.84 11.64 -0.15
CA THR A 70 -5.94 11.80 0.81
C THR A 70 -7.24 11.45 0.14
N VAL A 71 -8.02 10.58 0.78
CA VAL A 71 -9.30 10.08 0.27
C VAL A 71 -10.38 10.23 1.34
N ASP A 72 -11.61 10.52 0.93
CA ASP A 72 -12.77 10.42 1.82
C ASP A 72 -13.29 8.98 1.79
N ALA A 73 -13.17 8.30 2.91
CA ALA A 73 -13.60 6.92 3.07
C ALA A 73 -15.11 6.78 3.36
N ALA A 74 -15.78 7.83 3.84
CA ALA A 74 -17.17 7.78 4.29
C ALA A 74 -18.13 7.14 3.26
N PRO A 75 -18.04 7.40 1.94
CA PRO A 75 -18.92 6.79 0.96
C PRO A 75 -18.81 5.27 0.82
N PHE A 76 -17.77 4.67 1.40
CA PHE A 76 -17.48 3.23 1.31
C PHE A 76 -17.79 2.50 2.62
N LEU A 77 -18.18 3.24 3.68
CA LEU A 77 -18.44 2.71 4.99
C LEU A 77 -19.91 2.31 5.18
N HIS A 78 -20.14 1.45 6.14
CA HIS A 78 -21.46 1.14 6.68
C HIS A 78 -21.35 0.81 8.17
N THR A 79 -22.44 0.87 8.89
CA THR A 79 -22.52 0.43 10.28
C THR A 79 -22.27 -1.08 10.38
N GLY A 80 -21.58 -1.51 11.41
CA GLY A 80 -21.17 -2.89 11.61
C GLY A 80 -19.73 -3.15 11.18
N VAL A 81 -19.45 -4.36 10.73
CA VAL A 81 -18.09 -4.77 10.33
C VAL A 81 -17.72 -4.10 9.02
N THR A 82 -16.63 -3.38 9.04
CA THR A 82 -15.97 -2.78 7.87
C THR A 82 -14.61 -3.45 7.66
N VAL A 83 -14.37 -3.88 6.44
CA VAL A 83 -13.09 -4.45 6.03
C VAL A 83 -12.29 -3.41 5.27
N VAL A 84 -11.10 -3.11 5.76
CA VAL A 84 -10.09 -2.32 5.06
C VAL A 84 -9.02 -3.27 4.54
N ALA A 85 -8.70 -3.15 3.27
CA ALA A 85 -7.64 -3.95 2.66
C ALA A 85 -6.77 -3.08 1.74
N ALA A 86 -5.51 -3.44 1.63
CA ALA A 86 -4.60 -2.82 0.67
C ALA A 86 -3.75 -3.88 -0.01
N ASP A 87 -3.67 -3.77 -1.33
CA ASP A 87 -2.72 -4.51 -2.14
C ASP A 87 -1.50 -3.61 -2.30
N VAL A 88 -0.32 -4.09 -1.92
CA VAL A 88 0.92 -3.28 -1.98
C VAL A 88 1.99 -4.02 -2.76
N ILE A 89 2.57 -3.33 -3.73
CA ILE A 89 3.68 -3.82 -4.52
C ILE A 89 4.93 -3.05 -4.12
N HIS A 90 5.96 -3.76 -3.71
CA HIS A 90 7.30 -3.24 -3.53
C HIS A 90 8.17 -3.65 -4.72
N TYR A 91 8.71 -2.66 -5.42
CA TYR A 91 9.65 -2.90 -6.51
C TYR A 91 11.08 -2.79 -6.01
N VAL A 92 11.84 -3.83 -6.26
CA VAL A 92 13.30 -3.83 -6.10
C VAL A 92 13.92 -3.83 -7.48
N GLY A 93 14.96 -3.06 -7.67
CA GLY A 93 15.64 -3.03 -8.96
C GLY A 93 16.79 -2.04 -8.97
N ASP A 94 17.36 -1.80 -10.14
CA ASP A 94 18.31 -0.71 -10.26
C ASP A 94 17.61 0.62 -9.91
N ALA A 95 18.37 1.54 -9.35
CA ALA A 95 17.84 2.82 -8.88
C ALA A 95 17.06 3.60 -9.96
N GLN A 96 17.38 3.39 -11.23
CA GLN A 96 16.66 4.02 -12.33
C GLN A 96 15.28 3.40 -12.55
N THR A 97 15.20 2.09 -12.51
CA THR A 97 13.92 1.38 -12.66
C THR A 97 13.04 1.64 -11.46
N ALA A 98 13.58 1.54 -10.25
CA ALA A 98 12.85 1.86 -9.02
C ALA A 98 12.38 3.32 -9.00
N ALA A 99 13.23 4.26 -9.35
CA ALA A 99 12.88 5.68 -9.42
C ALA A 99 11.79 5.99 -10.45
N ARG A 100 11.62 5.17 -11.47
CA ARG A 100 10.55 5.34 -12.48
C ARG A 100 9.18 4.88 -12.01
N PHE A 101 9.13 3.92 -11.08
CA PHE A 101 7.89 3.22 -10.76
C PHE A 101 7.53 3.23 -9.27
N SER A 102 8.42 3.66 -8.40
CA SER A 102 8.17 3.70 -6.96
C SER A 102 8.06 5.12 -6.42
N ALA A 103 7.40 5.22 -5.27
CA ALA A 103 7.33 6.48 -4.51
C ALA A 103 8.67 6.83 -3.82
N GLY A 104 9.67 6.01 -3.97
CA GLY A 104 11.02 6.21 -3.47
C GLY A 104 11.47 5.11 -2.51
N PRO A 105 12.36 4.22 -2.94
CA PRO A 105 12.88 3.14 -2.11
C PRO A 105 13.64 3.66 -0.88
N CYS A 106 14.23 4.84 -0.98
CA CYS A 106 15.01 5.45 0.10
C CYS A 106 14.23 5.66 1.40
N SER A 107 12.94 5.72 1.30
CA SER A 107 12.14 6.10 2.43
C SER A 107 11.81 4.97 3.38
N ILE A 108 11.77 3.78 2.91
CA ILE A 108 11.52 2.60 3.73
C ILE A 108 12.79 2.20 4.46
N LEU A 109 13.92 2.27 3.80
CA LEU A 109 15.22 2.02 4.40
C LEU A 109 15.50 2.98 5.56
N ALA A 110 15.02 4.22 5.48
CA ALA A 110 15.18 5.20 6.56
C ALA A 110 14.34 4.87 7.80
N THR A 111 13.23 4.14 7.66
CA THR A 111 12.35 3.81 8.79
C THR A 111 12.45 2.35 9.22
N GLY A 112 13.03 1.47 8.40
CA GLY A 112 13.12 0.04 8.67
C GLY A 112 11.76 -0.66 8.84
N GLN A 113 10.70 0.00 8.39
CA GLN A 113 9.32 -0.47 8.60
C GLN A 113 8.62 -0.68 7.29
N GLY A 114 8.04 -1.36 6.83
CA GLY A 114 7.31 -1.76 5.71
C GLY A 114 6.81 -0.75 4.72
N GLY A 115 6.05 -1.18 3.77
CA GLY A 115 5.67 -0.52 2.56
C GLY A 115 4.29 0.12 2.54
N LEU A 116 3.47 -0.01 3.60
CA LEU A 116 2.15 0.61 3.70
C LEU A 116 2.08 1.58 4.87
N LEU A 117 1.53 2.76 4.61
CA LEU A 117 1.15 3.76 5.60
C LEU A 117 -0.28 4.21 5.34
N LEU A 118 -1.17 4.07 6.33
CA LEU A 118 -2.51 4.60 6.33
C LEU A 118 -2.77 5.29 7.66
N TYR A 119 -3.32 6.49 7.65
CA TYR A 119 -3.64 7.22 8.87
C TYR A 119 -4.75 8.24 8.64
N GLY A 120 -5.33 8.72 9.73
CA GLY A 120 -6.39 9.75 9.72
C GLY A 120 -7.45 9.48 10.77
N ASP A 121 -7.68 8.22 11.11
CA ASP A 121 -8.56 7.80 12.20
C ASP A 121 -7.92 6.59 12.89
N PRO A 122 -7.82 6.59 14.23
CA PRO A 122 -7.14 5.53 14.98
C PRO A 122 -7.64 4.11 14.70
N ARG A 123 -8.88 3.96 14.27
CA ARG A 123 -9.44 2.65 13.91
C ARG A 123 -8.86 2.12 12.62
N PHE A 124 -8.50 3.03 11.69
CA PHE A 124 -7.97 2.73 10.36
C PHE A 124 -6.45 2.80 10.31
N ASP A 125 -5.81 3.51 11.24
CA ASP A 125 -4.37 3.71 11.24
C ASP A 125 -3.62 2.38 11.13
N THR A 126 -2.58 2.36 10.31
CA THR A 126 -1.70 1.19 10.19
C THR A 126 -0.93 0.97 11.48
N ASP A 127 -1.12 -0.20 12.05
CA ASP A 127 -0.54 -0.66 13.30
C ASP A 127 -0.37 -2.19 13.29
N GLU A 128 -0.10 -2.77 14.44
CA GLU A 128 0.03 -4.22 14.62
C GLU A 128 -1.30 -5.00 14.46
N GLY A 129 -2.43 -4.30 14.34
CA GLY A 129 -3.75 -4.90 14.14
C GLY A 129 -4.07 -5.25 12.68
N TYR A 130 -3.15 -5.01 11.75
CA TYR A 130 -3.28 -5.47 10.37
C TYR A 130 -2.74 -6.89 10.22
N ASP A 131 -3.52 -7.72 9.55
CA ASP A 131 -3.03 -8.97 8.98
C ASP A 131 -2.33 -8.68 7.66
N CYS A 132 -1.26 -9.39 7.34
CA CYS A 132 -0.58 -9.28 6.07
C CYS A 132 -0.21 -10.66 5.51
N LEU A 133 -0.24 -10.77 4.19
CA LEU A 133 0.07 -11.97 3.46
C LEU A 133 0.91 -11.61 2.23
N ALA A 134 2.15 -12.09 2.21
CA ALA A 134 2.95 -12.05 0.99
C ALA A 134 2.41 -13.09 -0.01
N LEU A 135 2.21 -12.68 -1.26
CA LEU A 135 1.76 -13.57 -2.32
C LEU A 135 2.94 -14.36 -2.88
N GLU A 136 3.01 -15.63 -2.54
CA GLU A 136 3.91 -16.58 -3.18
C GLU A 136 3.43 -16.85 -4.61
N GLY A 137 4.35 -17.03 -5.55
CA GLY A 137 4.00 -17.26 -6.96
C GLY A 137 3.71 -16.00 -7.77
N TYR A 138 3.73 -14.82 -7.16
CA TYR A 138 3.67 -13.56 -7.88
C TYR A 138 5.03 -13.24 -8.50
N ARG A 139 5.05 -13.00 -9.81
CA ARG A 139 6.28 -12.73 -10.56
C ARG A 139 6.21 -11.43 -11.29
N PHE A 140 7.29 -10.69 -11.23
CA PHE A 140 7.51 -9.51 -12.04
C PHE A 140 8.38 -9.90 -13.23
N LEU A 141 7.79 -9.85 -14.43
CA LEU A 141 8.53 -10.13 -15.64
C LEU A 141 9.27 -8.87 -16.09
N PRO A 142 10.55 -8.97 -16.48
CA PRO A 142 11.29 -7.81 -16.95
C PRO A 142 10.60 -7.22 -18.18
N ALA A 143 10.32 -5.93 -18.14
CA ALA A 143 9.75 -5.20 -19.25
C ALA A 143 10.78 -5.15 -20.39
N ARG A 144 10.51 -5.87 -21.49
CA ARG A 144 11.35 -5.82 -22.70
C ARG A 144 11.13 -4.56 -23.52
N ILE A 145 10.11 -3.78 -23.21
CA ILE A 145 9.70 -2.60 -23.97
C ILE A 145 9.75 -1.40 -23.04
N ALA A 146 10.60 -0.45 -23.37
CA ALA A 146 10.77 0.87 -22.78
C ALA A 146 10.39 0.97 -21.28
N GLY A 147 11.34 1.21 -20.42
CA GLY A 147 11.22 1.23 -18.96
C GLY A 147 10.16 2.19 -18.35
N TYR A 148 9.30 2.81 -19.16
CA TYR A 148 8.17 3.61 -18.69
C TYR A 148 6.85 2.84 -18.62
N LEU A 149 6.76 1.61 -19.15
CA LEU A 149 5.53 0.82 -19.15
C LEU A 149 5.33 0.01 -17.85
N GLY A 150 6.33 -0.09 -17.01
CA GLY A 150 6.29 -0.89 -15.80
C GLY A 150 6.67 -2.35 -16.04
N PHE A 151 6.59 -3.12 -14.98
CA PHE A 151 6.78 -4.56 -15.04
C PHE A 151 5.50 -5.24 -15.50
N PHE A 152 5.64 -6.32 -16.25
CA PHE A 152 4.56 -7.26 -16.44
C PHE A 152 4.44 -8.13 -15.20
N GLU A 153 3.22 -8.42 -14.84
CA GLU A 153 2.88 -9.18 -13.64
C GLU A 153 2.29 -10.53 -14.07
N GLU A 154 2.77 -11.59 -13.45
CA GLU A 154 2.24 -12.93 -13.62
C GLU A 154 1.92 -13.49 -12.25
N MET A 155 0.72 -14.04 -12.09
CA MET A 155 0.29 -14.68 -10.88
C MET A 155 -0.09 -16.11 -11.17
N ASP A 156 0.55 -17.07 -10.50
CA ASP A 156 0.12 -18.46 -10.46
C ASP A 156 -0.98 -18.59 -9.41
N GLY A 157 -2.19 -18.82 -9.87
CA GLY A 157 -3.39 -18.98 -9.03
C GLY A 157 -3.77 -20.43 -8.73
N SER A 158 -2.85 -21.41 -8.97
CA SER A 158 -3.10 -22.84 -8.72
C SER A 158 -3.02 -23.20 -7.24
#